data_ce7be1326b6edff57d04dea7b1262b93
#
_entry.id   ce7be1326b6edff57d04dea7b1262b93
#
_cell.length_a   1.000
_cell.length_b   1.000
_cell.length_c   1.000
_cell.angle_alpha   90.00
_cell.angle_beta   90.00
_cell.angle_gamma   90.00
#
_symmetry.space_group_name_H-M   'P 1'
#
loop_
_entity.id
_entity.type
_entity.pdbx_description
1 polymer ?
#
loop_
_entity_poly.entity_id
_entity_poly.type
_entity_poly.pdbx_seq_one_letter_code
_entity_poly.pdbx_strand_id
1 'polypeptide(L)'
;MIKLSMNTESLPSLNDKALGWLTFLHRKVSINDDWSEDGEPLDWWDKTSNPPVLNFARFDLSESSYALGLMADVTPAWREVYAFILKGLSERHLTFWAAYDWLTQIGPDPNRGKYPQEWIDLWIPDHLIGKYDTPGWVANGIEPWGLQKDPIGADGNLFFKGWLNLIQSLHVYTTGEDTWGSSFQVAGVDRSKFDWTQHRLVEHLSSQWTKNRMGPHCENTKIWPYCLSAAGLGLQLYDAIFQKNTHSVYPEWVEHTKDKYYGFDSSGALEWTPIYYDPLIDHIHAAGPSNGLTIAFYMMPQDPVFAEFLYRTAVKKLGWDNINKEIKMKPEPRFMALG
;
A
#
# COMPACT_ATOMS: atom_id res chain seq x y z
N MET A 1 -23.45 24.08 -33.42
CA MET A 1 -22.12 23.58 -32.94
C MET A 1 -21.32 24.77 -32.46
N ILE A 2 -21.22 24.96 -31.13
CA ILE A 2 -20.41 26.01 -30.53
C ILE A 2 -18.96 25.50 -30.57
N LYS A 3 -18.09 26.07 -31.40
CA LYS A 3 -16.66 25.86 -31.33
C LYS A 3 -16.17 26.59 -30.09
N LEU A 4 -16.01 25.88 -28.97
CA LEU A 4 -15.19 26.34 -27.86
C LEU A 4 -13.71 26.30 -28.34
N SER A 5 -13.17 27.45 -28.72
CA SER A 5 -11.72 27.59 -28.87
C SER A 5 -11.13 27.61 -27.45
N MET A 6 -10.72 26.45 -26.96
CA MET A 6 -9.92 26.41 -25.75
C MET A 6 -8.54 26.96 -26.08
N ASN A 7 -8.11 27.98 -25.35
CA ASN A 7 -6.73 28.45 -25.40
C ASN A 7 -5.85 27.43 -24.69
N THR A 8 -5.28 26.51 -25.47
CA THR A 8 -4.44 25.42 -24.93
C THR A 8 -3.10 25.90 -24.38
N GLU A 9 -2.67 27.12 -24.68
CA GLU A 9 -1.43 27.70 -24.16
C GLU A 9 -1.48 28.02 -22.66
N SER A 10 -2.67 28.02 -22.04
CA SER A 10 -2.86 28.30 -20.61
C SER A 10 -3.05 27.04 -19.75
N LEU A 11 -3.09 25.86 -20.35
CA LEU A 11 -3.29 24.62 -19.57
C LEU A 11 -1.97 24.18 -18.92
N PRO A 12 -2.02 23.70 -17.65
CA PRO A 12 -0.86 23.11 -17.01
C PRO A 12 -0.29 21.96 -17.83
N SER A 13 1.02 21.94 -17.98
CA SER A 13 1.74 20.89 -18.71
C SER A 13 2.56 20.03 -17.75
N LEU A 14 2.80 18.78 -18.14
CA LEU A 14 3.72 17.90 -17.43
C LEU A 14 5.16 18.36 -17.65
N ASN A 15 5.94 18.39 -16.58
CA ASN A 15 7.39 18.54 -16.70
C ASN A 15 8.04 17.20 -17.11
N ASP A 16 9.30 17.25 -17.54
CA ASP A 16 10.03 16.07 -18.04
C ASP A 16 10.07 14.91 -17.03
N LYS A 17 10.17 15.21 -15.72
CA LYS A 17 10.19 14.20 -14.68
C LYS A 17 8.82 13.50 -14.56
N ALA A 18 7.75 14.26 -14.53
CA ALA A 18 6.38 13.71 -14.49
C ALA A 18 6.06 12.90 -15.76
N LEU A 19 6.51 13.40 -16.92
CA LEU A 19 6.37 12.69 -18.19
C LEU A 19 7.17 11.38 -18.21
N GLY A 20 8.39 11.38 -17.66
CA GLY A 20 9.20 10.16 -17.50
C GLY A 20 8.52 9.11 -16.65
N TRP A 21 7.96 9.50 -15.51
CA TRP A 21 7.18 8.61 -14.65
C TRP A 21 5.93 8.06 -15.34
N LEU A 22 5.18 8.92 -16.01
CA LEU A 22 3.99 8.52 -16.74
C LEU A 22 4.32 7.52 -17.86
N THR A 23 5.42 7.76 -18.57
CA THR A 23 5.93 6.85 -19.62
C THR A 23 6.30 5.48 -19.03
N PHE A 24 6.97 5.47 -17.87
CA PHE A 24 7.30 4.22 -17.17
C PHE A 24 6.03 3.43 -16.81
N LEU A 25 5.06 4.08 -16.17
CA LEU A 25 3.81 3.42 -15.78
C LEU A 25 2.98 2.96 -17.00
N HIS A 26 2.89 3.79 -18.04
CA HIS A 26 2.23 3.42 -19.28
C HIS A 26 2.86 2.16 -19.90
N ARG A 27 4.20 2.12 -19.94
CA ARG A 27 4.93 0.95 -20.42
C ARG A 27 4.64 -0.28 -19.53
N LYS A 28 4.68 -0.12 -18.20
CA LYS A 28 4.43 -1.21 -17.24
C LYS A 28 3.08 -1.87 -17.44
N VAL A 29 2.04 -1.09 -17.77
CA VAL A 29 0.68 -1.63 -18.01
C VAL A 29 0.41 -2.08 -19.45
N SER A 30 1.31 -1.79 -20.39
CA SER A 30 1.11 -2.06 -21.82
C SER A 30 1.89 -3.25 -22.34
N ILE A 31 2.92 -3.69 -21.66
CA ILE A 31 3.75 -4.84 -22.08
C ILE A 31 3.33 -6.11 -21.37
N ASN A 32 3.54 -7.25 -22.02
CA ASN A 32 3.41 -8.55 -21.40
C ASN A 32 4.69 -8.82 -20.60
N ASP A 33 4.59 -8.82 -19.28
CA ASP A 33 5.69 -9.01 -18.35
C ASP A 33 5.28 -9.89 -17.16
N ASP A 34 6.10 -9.89 -16.11
CA ASP A 34 5.90 -10.64 -14.88
C ASP A 34 4.56 -10.42 -14.17
N TRP A 35 3.82 -9.35 -14.51
CA TRP A 35 2.53 -9.01 -13.91
C TRP A 35 1.35 -9.12 -14.87
N SER A 36 1.56 -9.51 -16.10
CA SER A 36 0.48 -9.71 -17.06
C SER A 36 -0.21 -11.06 -16.87
N GLU A 37 -1.44 -11.22 -17.34
CA GLU A 37 -2.23 -12.46 -17.20
C GLU A 37 -1.50 -13.69 -17.74
N ASP A 38 -0.91 -13.56 -18.94
CA ASP A 38 -0.19 -14.61 -19.65
C ASP A 38 1.34 -14.44 -19.59
N GLY A 39 1.82 -13.54 -18.73
CA GLY A 39 3.25 -13.26 -18.60
C GLY A 39 3.95 -14.27 -17.73
N GLU A 40 5.25 -14.35 -17.95
CA GLU A 40 6.16 -15.07 -17.08
C GLU A 40 7.03 -14.08 -16.30
N PRO A 41 7.48 -14.42 -15.09
CA PRO A 41 8.37 -13.56 -14.34
C PRO A 41 9.63 -13.24 -15.13
N LEU A 42 10.04 -11.98 -15.09
CA LEU A 42 11.30 -11.57 -15.68
C LEU A 42 12.49 -12.21 -14.93
N ASP A 43 13.61 -12.37 -15.61
CA ASP A 43 14.83 -12.92 -15.02
C ASP A 43 15.25 -12.28 -13.70
N TRP A 44 15.05 -10.95 -13.58
CA TRP A 44 15.38 -10.22 -12.36
C TRP A 44 14.42 -10.55 -11.22
N TRP A 45 13.15 -10.82 -11.53
CA TRP A 45 12.15 -11.25 -10.55
C TRP A 45 12.60 -12.55 -9.87
N ASP A 46 12.94 -13.57 -10.65
CA ASP A 46 13.43 -14.83 -10.09
C ASP A 46 14.71 -14.68 -9.28
N LYS A 47 15.60 -13.78 -9.72
CA LYS A 47 16.86 -13.50 -9.02
C LYS A 47 16.66 -12.71 -7.73
N THR A 48 15.66 -11.86 -7.68
CA THR A 48 15.34 -11.04 -6.50
C THR A 48 14.33 -11.68 -5.58
N SER A 49 13.69 -12.77 -5.99
CA SER A 49 12.70 -13.48 -5.19
C SER A 49 13.31 -14.32 -4.05
N ASN A 50 14.60 -14.25 -3.85
CA ASN A 50 15.30 -14.96 -2.78
C ASN A 50 16.14 -13.99 -1.93
N PRO A 51 15.64 -13.57 -0.78
CA PRO A 51 14.32 -13.87 -0.24
C PRO A 51 13.22 -13.06 -0.95
N PRO A 52 12.01 -13.61 -1.07
CA PRO A 52 10.89 -12.93 -1.75
C PRO A 52 10.53 -11.57 -1.15
N VAL A 53 10.84 -11.34 0.09
CA VAL A 53 10.63 -10.05 0.76
C VAL A 53 11.30 -8.87 0.03
N LEU A 54 12.30 -9.12 -0.78
CA LEU A 54 12.97 -8.12 -1.62
C LEU A 54 12.29 -7.92 -2.97
N ASN A 55 11.28 -8.71 -3.28
CA ASN A 55 10.52 -8.53 -4.49
C ASN A 55 9.44 -7.48 -4.27
N PHE A 56 9.73 -6.25 -4.64
CA PHE A 56 8.87 -5.09 -4.39
C PHE A 56 7.99 -4.72 -5.59
N ALA A 57 7.77 -5.60 -6.54
CA ALA A 57 6.93 -5.31 -7.70
C ALA A 57 5.51 -4.85 -7.32
N ARG A 58 4.96 -5.37 -6.23
CA ARG A 58 3.69 -4.91 -5.64
C ARG A 58 3.67 -3.41 -5.34
N PHE A 59 4.78 -2.85 -4.92
CA PHE A 59 4.88 -1.42 -4.62
C PHE A 59 4.87 -0.57 -5.89
N ASP A 60 5.52 -1.03 -6.95
CA ASP A 60 5.47 -0.36 -8.26
C ASP A 60 4.05 -0.23 -8.78
N LEU A 61 3.22 -1.27 -8.59
CA LEU A 61 1.82 -1.24 -9.01
C LEU A 61 0.95 -0.34 -8.13
N SER A 62 1.23 -0.30 -6.85
CA SER A 62 0.32 0.27 -5.84
C SER A 62 0.63 1.73 -5.53
N GLU A 63 1.85 2.03 -5.12
CA GLU A 63 2.19 3.34 -4.53
C GLU A 63 2.15 4.49 -5.53
N SER A 64 2.43 4.21 -6.80
CA SER A 64 2.36 5.20 -7.87
C SER A 64 0.94 5.64 -8.23
N SER A 65 -0.07 4.84 -7.87
CA SER A 65 -1.46 5.06 -8.28
C SER A 65 -2.06 6.37 -7.74
N TYR A 66 -1.76 6.70 -6.50
CA TYR A 66 -2.32 7.91 -5.87
C TYR A 66 -1.84 9.19 -6.58
N ALA A 67 -0.60 9.22 -7.03
CA ALA A 67 -0.07 10.35 -7.80
C ALA A 67 -0.86 10.60 -9.11
N LEU A 68 -1.36 9.54 -9.75
CA LEU A 68 -2.17 9.67 -10.97
C LEU A 68 -3.49 10.39 -10.72
N GLY A 69 -4.15 10.12 -9.57
CA GLY A 69 -5.34 10.86 -9.17
C GLY A 69 -5.07 12.36 -8.96
N LEU A 70 -3.98 12.69 -8.24
CA LEU A 70 -3.57 14.09 -8.05
C LEU A 70 -3.20 14.77 -9.37
N MET A 71 -2.54 14.06 -10.27
CA MET A 71 -2.19 14.56 -11.60
C MET A 71 -3.43 14.79 -12.46
N ALA A 72 -4.47 13.98 -12.33
CA ALA A 72 -5.73 14.15 -13.05
C ALA A 72 -6.43 15.48 -12.73
N ASP A 73 -6.25 15.99 -11.53
CA ASP A 73 -6.78 17.31 -11.14
C ASP A 73 -5.94 18.47 -11.66
N VAL A 74 -4.60 18.32 -11.63
CA VAL A 74 -3.68 19.39 -11.99
C VAL A 74 -3.50 19.48 -13.52
N THR A 75 -3.49 18.34 -14.21
CA THR A 75 -3.28 18.24 -15.65
C THR A 75 -4.38 17.43 -16.34
N PRO A 76 -5.65 17.92 -16.31
CA PRO A 76 -6.81 17.18 -16.80
C PRO A 76 -6.77 16.81 -18.27
N ALA A 77 -5.93 17.49 -19.05
CA ALA A 77 -5.74 17.16 -20.48
C ALA A 77 -5.16 15.73 -20.70
N TRP A 78 -4.55 15.14 -19.67
CA TRP A 78 -3.98 13.79 -19.70
C TRP A 78 -4.88 12.73 -19.05
N ARG A 79 -6.10 13.08 -18.72
CA ARG A 79 -7.00 12.26 -17.91
C ARG A 79 -7.24 10.86 -18.50
N GLU A 80 -7.35 10.75 -19.80
CA GLU A 80 -7.49 9.46 -20.50
C GLU A 80 -6.27 8.55 -20.30
N VAL A 81 -5.07 9.14 -20.31
CA VAL A 81 -3.83 8.38 -20.07
C VAL A 81 -3.75 7.91 -18.62
N TYR A 82 -4.14 8.75 -17.68
CA TYR A 82 -4.20 8.36 -16.26
C TYR A 82 -5.21 7.24 -16.05
N ALA A 83 -6.40 7.35 -16.63
CA ALA A 83 -7.43 6.33 -16.58
C ALA A 83 -6.95 5.00 -17.17
N PHE A 84 -6.31 5.03 -18.33
CA PHE A 84 -5.72 3.85 -18.96
C PHE A 84 -4.70 3.16 -18.04
N ILE A 85 -3.81 3.92 -17.42
CA ILE A 85 -2.80 3.38 -16.50
C ILE A 85 -3.47 2.80 -15.25
N LEU A 86 -4.39 3.53 -14.61
CA LEU A 86 -5.11 3.05 -13.42
C LEU A 86 -5.88 1.76 -13.68
N LYS A 87 -6.52 1.66 -14.86
CA LYS A 87 -7.17 0.42 -15.30
C LYS A 87 -6.17 -0.71 -15.40
N GLY A 88 -5.06 -0.51 -16.10
CA GLY A 88 -4.02 -1.52 -16.27
C GLY A 88 -3.36 -1.95 -14.95
N LEU A 89 -3.15 -1.02 -14.01
CA LEU A 89 -2.67 -1.35 -12.67
C LEU A 89 -3.68 -2.23 -11.92
N SER A 90 -4.98 -1.92 -11.99
CA SER A 90 -6.03 -2.76 -11.40
C SER A 90 -6.05 -4.16 -12.02
N GLU A 91 -6.01 -4.25 -13.36
CA GLU A 91 -6.01 -5.54 -14.07
C GLU A 91 -4.82 -6.41 -13.68
N ARG A 92 -3.63 -5.83 -13.51
CA ARG A 92 -2.43 -6.54 -13.06
C ARG A 92 -2.53 -7.03 -11.62
N HIS A 93 -3.24 -6.31 -10.76
CA HIS A 93 -3.55 -6.80 -9.41
C HIS A 93 -4.44 -8.05 -9.40
N LEU A 94 -5.17 -8.32 -10.48
CA LEU A 94 -6.09 -9.46 -10.56
C LEU A 94 -5.42 -10.74 -11.08
N THR A 95 -4.15 -10.68 -11.49
CA THR A 95 -3.44 -11.80 -12.11
C THR A 95 -2.92 -12.81 -11.08
N PHE A 96 -2.58 -14.00 -11.57
CA PHE A 96 -1.93 -15.02 -10.75
C PHE A 96 -0.61 -14.52 -10.14
N TRP A 97 0.17 -13.75 -10.90
CA TRP A 97 1.47 -13.28 -10.42
C TRP A 97 1.35 -12.30 -9.27
N ALA A 98 0.34 -11.47 -9.27
CA ALA A 98 0.02 -10.62 -8.13
C ALA A 98 -0.36 -11.46 -6.90
N ALA A 99 -1.22 -12.47 -7.07
CA ALA A 99 -1.57 -13.38 -5.98
C ALA A 99 -0.34 -14.18 -5.50
N TYR A 100 0.53 -14.60 -6.41
CA TYR A 100 1.77 -15.33 -6.08
C TYR A 100 2.76 -14.47 -5.29
N ASP A 101 2.93 -13.19 -5.65
CA ASP A 101 3.75 -12.26 -4.87
C ASP A 101 3.25 -12.12 -3.42
N TRP A 102 1.94 -12.30 -3.21
CA TRP A 102 1.30 -12.28 -1.90
C TRP A 102 1.20 -13.67 -1.23
N LEU A 103 1.62 -14.73 -1.90
CA LEU A 103 1.53 -16.10 -1.38
C LEU A 103 2.10 -16.22 0.03
N THR A 104 3.23 -15.59 0.27
CA THR A 104 3.90 -15.60 1.57
C THR A 104 3.13 -14.84 2.66
N GLN A 105 2.16 -14.03 2.27
CA GLN A 105 1.34 -13.25 3.20
C GLN A 105 0.03 -13.94 3.58
N ILE A 106 -0.45 -14.86 2.74
CA ILE A 106 -1.73 -15.53 2.95
C ILE A 106 -1.59 -17.05 3.07
N GLY A 107 -0.36 -17.54 3.12
CA GLY A 107 -0.11 -18.97 3.23
C GLY A 107 1.35 -19.34 3.45
N PRO A 108 1.69 -20.63 3.28
CA PRO A 108 3.05 -21.13 3.45
C PRO A 108 4.01 -20.47 2.48
N ASP A 109 5.14 -20.00 2.99
CA ASP A 109 6.23 -19.52 2.16
C ASP A 109 6.99 -20.71 1.55
N PRO A 110 6.92 -20.92 0.22
CA PRO A 110 7.58 -22.05 -0.42
C PRO A 110 9.12 -21.95 -0.41
N ASN A 111 9.64 -20.76 -0.17
CA ASN A 111 11.08 -20.50 -0.18
C ASN A 111 11.69 -20.39 1.22
N ARG A 112 10.91 -20.56 2.26
CA ARG A 112 11.34 -20.38 3.64
C ARG A 112 12.68 -21.04 3.98
N GLY A 113 12.89 -22.28 3.58
CA GLY A 113 14.12 -23.01 3.83
C GLY A 113 15.36 -22.50 3.10
N LYS A 114 15.20 -21.50 2.23
CA LYS A 114 16.28 -20.89 1.46
C LYS A 114 16.80 -19.58 2.10
N TYR A 115 16.11 -19.06 3.09
CA TYR A 115 16.52 -17.79 3.71
C TYR A 115 17.72 -18.03 4.64
N PRO A 116 18.76 -17.18 4.52
CA PRO A 116 19.81 -17.13 5.52
C PRO A 116 19.24 -16.76 6.89
N GLN A 117 19.73 -17.41 7.95
CA GLN A 117 19.25 -17.14 9.30
C GLN A 117 19.52 -15.67 9.72
N GLU A 118 20.63 -15.10 9.29
CA GLU A 118 20.96 -13.70 9.56
C GLU A 118 19.93 -12.72 8.99
N TRP A 119 19.21 -13.09 7.96
CA TRP A 119 18.13 -12.27 7.40
C TRP A 119 16.89 -12.32 8.29
N ILE A 120 16.58 -13.50 8.79
CA ILE A 120 15.45 -13.67 9.72
C ILE A 120 15.74 -12.88 10.99
N ASP A 121 16.94 -13.02 11.55
CA ASP A 121 17.37 -12.36 12.79
C ASP A 121 17.39 -10.82 12.64
N LEU A 122 17.72 -10.31 11.46
CA LEU A 122 17.73 -8.86 11.19
C LEU A 122 16.36 -8.21 11.43
N TRP A 123 15.28 -8.93 11.17
CA TRP A 123 13.92 -8.40 11.27
C TRP A 123 13.24 -8.68 12.60
N ILE A 124 13.73 -9.64 13.36
CA ILE A 124 13.24 -9.94 14.70
C ILE A 124 14.00 -9.07 15.70
N PRO A 125 13.33 -8.17 16.44
CA PRO A 125 13.97 -7.43 17.52
C PRO A 125 14.66 -8.38 18.53
N ASP A 126 15.85 -8.04 18.98
CA ASP A 126 16.68 -8.90 19.85
C ASP A 126 15.92 -9.46 21.07
N HIS A 127 15.08 -8.63 21.69
CA HIS A 127 14.29 -9.02 22.88
C HIS A 127 13.15 -9.99 22.57
N LEU A 128 12.85 -10.22 21.30
CA LEU A 128 11.80 -11.14 20.80
C LEU A 128 12.39 -12.44 20.22
N ILE A 129 13.70 -12.53 20.03
CA ILE A 129 14.34 -13.74 19.56
C ILE A 129 13.95 -14.90 20.50
N GLY A 130 13.43 -15.98 19.94
CA GLY A 130 12.94 -17.16 20.66
C GLY A 130 11.57 -16.99 21.34
N LYS A 131 10.97 -15.81 21.30
CA LYS A 131 9.60 -15.58 21.79
C LYS A 131 8.58 -15.51 20.65
N TYR A 132 9.04 -15.12 19.48
CA TYR A 132 8.24 -15.02 18.27
C TYR A 132 8.70 -16.10 17.29
N ASP A 133 7.95 -17.18 17.24
CA ASP A 133 8.31 -18.36 16.43
C ASP A 133 7.32 -18.60 15.28
N THR A 134 6.77 -17.54 14.74
CA THR A 134 5.97 -17.68 13.52
C THR A 134 6.90 -17.91 12.34
N PRO A 135 6.86 -19.08 11.75
CA PRO A 135 7.72 -19.42 10.64
C PRO A 135 7.59 -18.45 9.47
N GLY A 136 8.72 -17.97 8.95
CA GLY A 136 8.75 -17.05 7.82
C GLY A 136 8.19 -15.68 8.11
N TRP A 137 8.28 -15.22 9.34
CA TRP A 137 7.82 -13.89 9.73
C TRP A 137 8.39 -12.78 8.84
N VAL A 138 9.67 -12.82 8.53
CA VAL A 138 10.32 -11.84 7.65
C VAL A 138 9.83 -11.96 6.23
N ALA A 139 9.70 -13.18 5.77
CA ALA A 139 9.28 -13.51 4.42
C ALA A 139 7.81 -13.90 4.37
N ASN A 140 6.99 -13.31 5.20
CA ASN A 140 5.56 -13.55 5.26
C ASN A 140 5.22 -15.04 5.47
N GLY A 141 5.39 -15.55 6.65
CA GLY A 141 5.14 -16.96 6.96
C GLY A 141 3.67 -17.36 6.88
N ILE A 142 3.38 -18.47 7.47
CA ILE A 142 2.05 -19.06 7.48
C ILE A 142 1.16 -18.26 8.42
N GLU A 143 0.00 -17.83 7.95
CA GLU A 143 -1.06 -17.36 8.83
C GLU A 143 -1.48 -18.50 9.80
N PRO A 144 -1.80 -18.20 11.06
CA PRO A 144 -2.14 -19.24 12.06
C PRO A 144 -3.29 -20.17 11.65
N TRP A 145 -4.19 -19.67 10.82
CA TRP A 145 -5.34 -20.41 10.29
C TRP A 145 -5.10 -21.07 8.93
N GLY A 146 -3.87 -21.01 8.40
CA GLY A 146 -3.47 -21.69 7.18
C GLY A 146 -3.67 -20.89 5.90
N LEU A 147 -3.45 -21.56 4.78
CA LEU A 147 -3.51 -20.97 3.45
C LEU A 147 -4.92 -20.56 3.06
N GLN A 148 -5.08 -19.29 2.73
CA GLN A 148 -6.30 -18.73 2.14
C GLN A 148 -6.02 -18.37 0.68
N LYS A 149 -6.73 -19.00 -0.25
CA LYS A 149 -6.42 -18.96 -1.68
C LYS A 149 -6.89 -17.68 -2.37
N ASP A 150 -7.99 -17.10 -1.89
CA ASP A 150 -8.57 -15.87 -2.42
C ASP A 150 -7.85 -14.64 -1.84
N PRO A 151 -7.09 -13.87 -2.62
CA PRO A 151 -6.31 -12.75 -2.08
C PRO A 151 -7.20 -11.59 -1.59
N ILE A 152 -8.44 -11.47 -2.05
CA ILE A 152 -9.39 -10.48 -1.54
C ILE A 152 -10.16 -11.03 -0.33
N GLY A 153 -10.64 -12.26 -0.42
CA GLY A 153 -11.42 -12.90 0.64
C GLY A 153 -10.62 -13.32 1.87
N ALA A 154 -9.29 -13.34 1.78
CA ALA A 154 -8.41 -13.67 2.90
C ALA A 154 -8.62 -12.75 4.10
N ASP A 155 -8.44 -13.28 5.31
CA ASP A 155 -8.55 -12.50 6.55
C ASP A 155 -7.47 -11.43 6.63
N GLY A 156 -6.24 -11.76 6.25
CA GLY A 156 -5.14 -10.84 6.11
C GLY A 156 -5.08 -10.14 4.75
N ASN A 157 -3.86 -9.81 4.35
CA ASN A 157 -3.57 -9.25 3.03
C ASN A 157 -4.21 -7.86 2.78
N LEU A 158 -4.18 -7.03 3.81
CA LEU A 158 -4.73 -5.67 3.74
C LEU A 158 -4.09 -4.84 2.63
N PHE A 159 -2.78 -4.96 2.43
CA PHE A 159 -2.09 -4.22 1.38
C PHE A 159 -2.75 -4.50 0.02
N PHE A 160 -2.88 -5.76 -0.37
CA PHE A 160 -3.48 -6.14 -1.65
C PHE A 160 -4.87 -5.52 -1.84
N LYS A 161 -5.81 -5.84 -0.93
CA LYS A 161 -7.21 -5.40 -1.07
C LYS A 161 -7.40 -3.90 -0.84
N GLY A 162 -6.61 -3.29 0.04
CA GLY A 162 -6.67 -1.86 0.32
C GLY A 162 -6.21 -1.02 -0.88
N TRP A 163 -5.07 -1.37 -1.48
CA TRP A 163 -4.60 -0.68 -2.68
C TRP A 163 -5.43 -1.00 -3.92
N LEU A 164 -5.91 -2.23 -4.08
CA LEU A 164 -6.83 -2.54 -5.18
C LEU A 164 -8.07 -1.63 -5.13
N ASN A 165 -8.70 -1.48 -3.96
CA ASN A 165 -9.81 -0.54 -3.80
C ASN A 165 -9.41 0.90 -4.11
N LEU A 166 -8.25 1.35 -3.64
CA LEU A 166 -7.76 2.72 -3.91
C LEU A 166 -7.56 2.95 -5.41
N ILE A 167 -6.90 2.03 -6.11
CA ILE A 167 -6.65 2.13 -7.55
C ILE A 167 -7.97 2.13 -8.33
N GLN A 168 -8.89 1.23 -7.99
CA GLN A 168 -10.22 1.17 -8.61
C GLN A 168 -11.03 2.44 -8.35
N SER A 169 -11.01 2.97 -7.13
CA SER A 169 -11.67 4.25 -6.80
C SER A 169 -11.05 5.42 -7.56
N LEU A 170 -9.73 5.47 -7.69
CA LEU A 170 -9.03 6.49 -8.50
C LEU A 170 -9.39 6.38 -9.99
N HIS A 171 -9.55 5.16 -10.51
CA HIS A 171 -10.00 4.95 -11.88
C HIS A 171 -11.42 5.48 -12.09
N VAL A 172 -12.36 5.14 -11.20
CA VAL A 172 -13.74 5.64 -11.25
C VAL A 172 -13.77 7.18 -11.12
N TYR A 173 -13.01 7.75 -10.19
CA TYR A 173 -12.86 9.19 -10.05
C TYR A 173 -12.35 9.86 -11.34
N THR A 174 -11.40 9.22 -12.00
CA THR A 174 -10.79 9.76 -13.22
C THR A 174 -11.70 9.65 -14.43
N THR A 175 -12.49 8.58 -14.55
CA THR A 175 -13.37 8.33 -15.71
C THR A 175 -14.81 8.83 -15.51
N GLY A 176 -15.30 8.76 -14.29
CA GLY A 176 -16.73 8.89 -13.98
C GLY A 176 -17.54 7.62 -14.26
N GLU A 177 -16.89 6.51 -14.60
CA GLU A 177 -17.54 5.25 -14.98
C GLU A 177 -17.35 4.18 -13.88
N ASP A 178 -18.44 3.56 -13.46
CA ASP A 178 -18.43 2.46 -12.48
C ASP A 178 -18.00 1.12 -13.10
N THR A 179 -16.82 1.09 -13.67
CA THR A 179 -16.28 -0.09 -14.36
C THR A 179 -16.14 -1.29 -13.41
N TRP A 180 -15.74 -1.04 -12.16
CA TRP A 180 -15.45 -2.07 -11.18
C TRP A 180 -16.64 -2.49 -10.33
N GLY A 181 -17.79 -1.83 -10.51
CA GLY A 181 -19.08 -2.27 -9.96
C GLY A 181 -19.60 -3.53 -10.63
N SER A 182 -19.19 -3.80 -11.89
CA SER A 182 -19.40 -5.07 -12.56
C SER A 182 -18.47 -6.16 -12.02
N SER A 183 -18.89 -7.44 -12.17
CA SER A 183 -18.07 -8.58 -11.71
C SER A 183 -16.76 -8.66 -12.49
N PHE A 184 -15.67 -8.84 -11.74
CA PHE A 184 -14.35 -9.18 -12.28
C PHE A 184 -13.80 -10.42 -11.59
N GLN A 185 -12.86 -11.09 -12.23
CA GLN A 185 -12.19 -12.27 -11.67
C GLN A 185 -10.82 -11.91 -11.13
N VAL A 186 -10.53 -12.38 -9.92
CA VAL A 186 -9.19 -12.34 -9.34
C VAL A 186 -8.60 -13.75 -9.31
N ALA A 187 -7.37 -13.88 -9.73
CA ALA A 187 -6.67 -15.16 -9.64
C ALA A 187 -6.21 -15.41 -8.20
N GLY A 188 -6.41 -16.63 -7.74
CA GLY A 188 -5.87 -17.10 -6.48
C GLY A 188 -4.46 -17.65 -6.60
N VAL A 189 -3.83 -17.92 -5.47
CA VAL A 189 -2.47 -18.46 -5.38
C VAL A 189 -2.31 -19.87 -5.98
N ASP A 190 -3.40 -20.55 -6.23
CA ASP A 190 -3.44 -21.87 -6.92
C ASP A 190 -4.05 -21.78 -8.33
N ARG A 191 -4.11 -20.57 -8.91
CA ARG A 191 -4.74 -20.24 -10.18
C ARG A 191 -6.28 -20.43 -10.20
N SER A 192 -6.93 -20.70 -9.08
CA SER A 192 -8.39 -20.60 -8.96
C SER A 192 -8.85 -19.19 -9.30
N LYS A 193 -10.07 -19.05 -9.77
CA LYS A 193 -10.68 -17.75 -10.06
C LYS A 193 -11.80 -17.47 -9.06
N PHE A 194 -11.80 -16.25 -8.54
CA PHE A 194 -12.80 -15.76 -7.59
C PHE A 194 -13.51 -14.54 -8.18
N ASP A 195 -14.84 -14.54 -8.12
CA ASP A 195 -15.63 -13.45 -8.66
C ASP A 195 -15.84 -12.37 -7.59
N TRP A 196 -15.44 -11.16 -7.91
CA TRP A 196 -15.55 -9.99 -7.05
C TRP A 196 -16.16 -8.80 -7.80
N THR A 197 -16.63 -7.82 -7.04
CA THR A 197 -16.89 -6.46 -7.47
C THR A 197 -16.22 -5.51 -6.49
N GLN A 198 -15.95 -4.28 -6.89
CA GLN A 198 -15.42 -3.29 -5.97
C GLN A 198 -16.34 -3.09 -4.76
N HIS A 199 -17.65 -3.09 -4.96
CA HIS A 199 -18.62 -2.93 -3.88
C HIS A 199 -18.49 -4.04 -2.83
N ARG A 200 -18.39 -5.31 -3.26
CA ARG A 200 -18.17 -6.45 -2.35
C ARG A 200 -16.81 -6.39 -1.65
N LEU A 201 -15.77 -5.96 -2.36
CA LEU A 201 -14.44 -5.77 -1.76
C LEU A 201 -14.49 -4.74 -0.64
N VAL A 202 -15.12 -3.59 -0.89
CA VAL A 202 -15.26 -2.51 0.10
C VAL A 202 -16.09 -2.96 1.30
N GLU A 203 -17.21 -3.65 1.09
CA GLU A 203 -18.02 -4.21 2.18
C GLU A 203 -17.22 -5.21 3.02
N HIS A 204 -16.46 -6.09 2.38
CA HIS A 204 -15.60 -7.06 3.05
C HIS A 204 -14.52 -6.38 3.89
N LEU A 205 -13.79 -5.43 3.31
CA LEU A 205 -12.73 -4.66 3.99
C LEU A 205 -13.27 -3.87 5.19
N SER A 206 -14.35 -3.12 5.00
CA SER A 206 -15.00 -2.35 6.06
C SER A 206 -15.52 -3.25 7.18
N SER A 207 -16.11 -4.42 6.84
CA SER A 207 -16.56 -5.41 7.83
C SER A 207 -15.41 -6.01 8.64
N GLN A 208 -14.27 -6.33 7.99
CA GLN A 208 -13.08 -6.79 8.69
C GLN A 208 -12.57 -5.73 9.68
N TRP A 209 -12.55 -4.48 9.26
CA TRP A 209 -12.09 -3.38 10.11
C TRP A 209 -13.02 -3.14 11.30
N THR A 210 -14.32 -3.16 11.09
CA THR A 210 -15.32 -3.04 12.18
C THR A 210 -15.16 -4.14 13.21
N LYS A 211 -14.86 -5.38 12.78
CA LYS A 211 -14.66 -6.52 13.69
C LYS A 211 -13.37 -6.43 14.49
N ASN A 212 -12.33 -5.81 13.92
CA ASN A 212 -11.04 -5.64 14.56
C ASN A 212 -10.70 -4.17 14.68
N ARG A 213 -10.96 -3.58 15.85
CA ARG A 213 -10.70 -2.16 16.11
C ARG A 213 -9.22 -1.74 16.01
N MET A 214 -8.30 -2.69 16.09
CA MET A 214 -6.87 -2.44 15.82
C MET A 214 -6.57 -2.34 14.33
N GLY A 215 -7.54 -2.69 13.48
CA GLY A 215 -7.45 -2.72 12.03
C GLY A 215 -7.22 -4.12 11.46
N PRO A 216 -7.59 -4.36 10.20
CA PRO A 216 -7.23 -5.59 9.50
C PRO A 216 -5.71 -5.69 9.33
N HIS A 217 -5.22 -6.92 9.36
CA HIS A 217 -3.78 -7.17 9.24
C HIS A 217 -3.32 -7.37 7.79
N CYS A 218 -2.04 -7.16 7.58
CA CYS A 218 -1.31 -7.42 6.33
C CYS A 218 -0.61 -8.77 6.38
N GLU A 219 0.71 -8.70 6.39
CA GLU A 219 1.57 -9.86 6.45
C GLU A 219 1.53 -10.47 7.83
N ASN A 220 1.39 -11.79 7.89
CA ASN A 220 1.57 -12.59 9.10
C ASN A 220 0.93 -11.98 10.35
N THR A 221 -0.33 -11.58 10.26
CA THR A 221 -1.03 -10.99 11.39
C THR A 221 -0.60 -9.59 11.82
N LYS A 222 0.38 -8.96 11.16
CA LYS A 222 0.85 -7.61 11.50
C LYS A 222 -0.10 -6.55 11.00
N ILE A 223 -0.32 -5.55 11.82
CA ILE A 223 -1.17 -4.40 11.54
C ILE A 223 -0.26 -3.21 11.25
N TRP A 224 -0.30 -2.74 10.01
CA TRP A 224 0.57 -1.68 9.49
C TRP A 224 -0.21 -0.37 9.35
N PRO A 225 0.07 0.66 10.17
CA PRO A 225 -0.62 1.95 10.05
C PRO A 225 -0.48 2.61 8.67
N TYR A 226 0.63 2.37 7.99
CA TYR A 226 0.85 2.77 6.61
C TYR A 226 -0.20 2.15 5.67
N CYS A 227 -0.37 0.83 5.72
CA CYS A 227 -1.34 0.12 4.88
C CYS A 227 -2.79 0.51 5.22
N LEU A 228 -3.08 0.70 6.52
CA LEU A 228 -4.39 1.16 6.97
C LEU A 228 -4.71 2.57 6.48
N SER A 229 -3.71 3.46 6.46
CA SER A 229 -3.92 4.81 5.95
C SER A 229 -4.21 4.83 4.44
N ALA A 230 -3.54 3.98 3.66
CA ALA A 230 -3.84 3.84 2.24
C ALA A 230 -5.21 3.17 1.99
N ALA A 231 -5.54 2.13 2.75
CA ALA A 231 -6.84 1.47 2.67
C ALA A 231 -7.99 2.40 3.07
N GLY A 232 -7.81 3.19 4.15
CA GLY A 232 -8.76 4.21 4.57
C GLY A 232 -8.99 5.27 3.50
N LEU A 233 -7.92 5.76 2.86
CA LEU A 233 -8.04 6.69 1.74
C LEU A 233 -8.87 6.12 0.58
N GLY A 234 -8.68 4.83 0.29
CA GLY A 234 -9.50 4.13 -0.71
C GLY A 234 -10.98 4.08 -0.32
N LEU A 235 -11.29 3.85 0.96
CA LEU A 235 -12.67 3.90 1.47
C LEU A 235 -13.25 5.31 1.42
N GLN A 236 -12.47 6.33 1.79
CA GLN A 236 -12.92 7.73 1.73
C GLN A 236 -13.28 8.15 0.31
N LEU A 237 -12.42 7.81 -0.65
CA LEU A 237 -12.68 8.14 -2.05
C LEU A 237 -13.88 7.37 -2.59
N TYR A 238 -14.01 6.09 -2.26
CA TYR A 238 -15.17 5.28 -2.60
C TYR A 238 -16.47 5.90 -2.04
N ASP A 239 -16.49 6.28 -0.78
CA ASP A 239 -17.66 6.90 -0.15
C ASP A 239 -18.04 8.22 -0.82
N ALA A 240 -17.04 9.05 -1.17
CA ALA A 240 -17.28 10.31 -1.89
C ALA A 240 -17.90 10.08 -3.28
N ILE A 241 -17.49 9.02 -3.98
CA ILE A 241 -18.03 8.68 -5.31
C ILE A 241 -19.44 8.09 -5.20
N PHE A 242 -19.64 7.11 -4.31
CA PHE A 242 -20.84 6.29 -4.25
C PHE A 242 -21.82 6.69 -3.12
N GLN A 243 -21.53 7.77 -2.40
CA GLN A 243 -22.35 8.26 -1.28
C GLN A 243 -22.59 7.19 -0.21
N LYS A 244 -21.51 6.53 0.20
CA LYS A 244 -21.50 5.50 1.25
C LYS A 244 -20.87 6.07 2.54
N ASN A 245 -20.74 5.21 3.56
CA ASN A 245 -20.14 5.55 4.84
C ASN A 245 -19.21 4.43 5.36
N THR A 246 -18.43 3.85 4.47
CA THR A 246 -17.52 2.76 4.81
C THR A 246 -16.24 3.26 5.46
N HIS A 247 -15.87 4.52 5.20
CA HIS A 247 -14.70 5.19 5.75
C HIS A 247 -14.80 5.50 7.25
N SER A 248 -16.00 5.46 7.85
CA SER A 248 -16.18 5.73 9.29
C SER A 248 -15.27 4.89 10.20
N VAL A 249 -14.87 3.71 9.75
CA VAL A 249 -13.92 2.83 10.46
C VAL A 249 -12.53 3.45 10.64
N TYR A 250 -12.10 4.36 9.76
CA TYR A 250 -10.77 4.96 9.81
C TYR A 250 -10.61 5.99 10.94
N PRO A 251 -11.44 7.03 11.07
CA PRO A 251 -11.35 7.96 12.19
C PRO A 251 -11.56 7.27 13.54
N GLU A 252 -12.43 6.26 13.63
CA GLU A 252 -12.59 5.46 14.84
C GLU A 252 -11.30 4.67 15.18
N TRP A 253 -10.63 4.14 14.16
CA TRP A 253 -9.35 3.47 14.32
C TRP A 253 -8.25 4.44 14.78
N VAL A 254 -8.11 5.61 14.16
CA VAL A 254 -7.14 6.64 14.57
C VAL A 254 -7.34 7.01 16.02
N GLU A 255 -8.57 7.31 16.44
CA GLU A 255 -8.89 7.68 17.82
C GLU A 255 -8.58 6.55 18.81
N HIS A 256 -8.82 5.29 18.41
CA HIS A 256 -8.54 4.13 19.27
C HIS A 256 -7.06 3.79 19.39
N THR A 257 -6.25 4.09 18.37
CA THR A 257 -4.86 3.61 18.29
C THR A 257 -3.81 4.68 18.48
N LYS A 258 -4.13 5.97 18.38
CA LYS A 258 -3.14 7.04 18.45
C LYS A 258 -2.30 7.03 19.72
N ASP A 259 -2.91 6.78 20.87
CA ASP A 259 -2.18 6.74 22.14
C ASP A 259 -1.40 5.43 22.34
N LYS A 260 -1.74 4.36 21.62
CA LYS A 260 -1.06 3.08 21.66
C LYS A 260 0.08 3.00 20.63
N TYR A 261 -0.15 3.53 19.43
CA TYR A 261 0.75 3.35 18.28
C TYR A 261 1.86 4.39 18.20
N TYR A 262 1.75 5.49 18.92
CA TYR A 262 2.71 6.59 18.82
C TYR A 262 3.28 6.91 20.19
N GLY A 263 4.59 7.02 20.28
CA GLY A 263 5.26 7.39 21.53
C GLY A 263 5.54 8.89 21.58
N PHE A 264 5.22 9.48 22.72
CA PHE A 264 5.45 10.89 22.99
C PHE A 264 6.38 11.02 24.20
N ASP A 265 7.28 12.00 24.15
CA ASP A 265 8.09 12.37 25.31
C ASP A 265 7.29 13.19 26.33
N SER A 266 7.92 13.52 27.46
CA SER A 266 7.29 14.30 28.52
C SER A 266 6.87 15.72 28.11
N SER A 267 7.37 16.21 26.99
CA SER A 267 6.98 17.50 26.40
C SER A 267 5.81 17.39 25.42
N GLY A 268 5.34 16.17 25.13
CA GLY A 268 4.35 15.89 24.11
C GLY A 268 4.91 15.85 22.69
N ALA A 269 6.23 15.85 22.52
CA ALA A 269 6.84 15.69 21.20
C ALA A 269 6.90 14.21 20.80
N LEU A 270 6.68 13.93 19.53
CA LEU A 270 6.71 12.57 18.99
C LEU A 270 8.14 11.99 19.09
N GLU A 271 8.28 10.88 19.76
CA GLU A 271 9.55 10.18 19.97
C GLU A 271 9.73 9.01 18.99
N TRP A 272 8.66 8.26 18.74
CA TRP A 272 8.65 7.16 17.79
C TRP A 272 7.28 6.98 17.13
N THR A 273 7.28 6.32 15.99
CA THR A 273 6.10 5.94 15.19
C THR A 273 6.10 4.44 14.95
N PRO A 274 4.94 3.81 14.80
CA PRO A 274 4.87 2.39 14.52
C PRO A 274 5.26 2.09 13.06
N ILE A 275 6.03 1.03 12.86
CA ILE A 275 6.11 0.34 11.57
C ILE A 275 4.91 -0.59 11.49
N TYR A 276 4.76 -1.48 12.47
CA TYR A 276 3.59 -2.34 12.62
C TYR A 276 3.30 -2.66 14.09
N TYR A 277 2.11 -3.12 14.35
CA TYR A 277 1.68 -3.73 15.60
C TYR A 277 1.47 -5.23 15.39
N ASP A 278 2.01 -6.04 16.29
CA ASP A 278 1.80 -7.48 16.32
C ASP A 278 0.82 -7.84 17.45
N PRO A 279 -0.44 -8.19 17.11
CA PRO A 279 -1.44 -8.51 18.12
C PRO A 279 -1.22 -9.85 18.82
N LEU A 280 -0.43 -10.78 18.24
CA LEU A 280 -0.19 -12.09 18.84
C LEU A 280 0.68 -12.00 20.10
N ILE A 281 1.53 -11.01 20.17
CA ILE A 281 2.47 -10.79 21.28
C ILE A 281 2.32 -9.40 21.91
N ASP A 282 1.29 -8.65 21.53
CA ASP A 282 1.03 -7.26 21.96
C ASP A 282 2.27 -6.36 21.84
N HIS A 283 2.94 -6.40 20.69
CA HIS A 283 4.19 -5.71 20.46
C HIS A 283 4.07 -4.68 19.34
N ILE A 284 4.64 -3.48 19.59
CA ILE A 284 4.80 -2.45 18.56
C ILE A 284 6.26 -2.47 18.10
N HIS A 285 6.45 -2.76 16.83
CA HIS A 285 7.72 -2.54 16.17
C HIS A 285 7.81 -1.07 15.76
N ALA A 286 8.63 -0.32 16.47
CA ALA A 286 8.70 1.13 16.34
C ALA A 286 9.92 1.56 15.50
N ALA A 287 9.75 2.68 14.81
CA ALA A 287 10.82 3.43 14.17
C ALA A 287 10.89 4.86 14.71
N GLY A 288 11.93 5.57 14.36
CA GLY A 288 12.02 7.01 14.67
C GLY A 288 10.92 7.83 13.99
N PRO A 289 10.75 9.09 14.40
CA PRO A 289 9.68 9.96 13.89
C PRO A 289 9.65 10.15 12.36
N SER A 290 10.77 9.92 11.67
CA SER A 290 10.87 9.99 10.21
C SER A 290 9.93 9.03 9.49
N ASN A 291 9.64 7.86 10.07
CA ASN A 291 8.67 6.92 9.51
C ASN A 291 7.24 7.51 9.48
N GLY A 292 6.95 8.52 10.28
CA GLY A 292 5.68 9.25 10.24
C GLY A 292 5.38 9.90 8.88
N LEU A 293 6.38 10.15 8.03
CA LEU A 293 6.17 10.69 6.68
C LEU A 293 5.35 9.75 5.79
N THR A 294 5.63 8.45 5.86
CA THR A 294 4.92 7.45 5.05
C THR A 294 3.46 7.33 5.46
N ILE A 295 3.20 7.38 6.77
CA ILE A 295 1.84 7.34 7.31
C ILE A 295 1.10 8.64 6.96
N ALA A 296 1.72 9.81 7.19
CA ALA A 296 1.14 11.12 6.96
C ALA A 296 0.71 11.32 5.50
N PHE A 297 1.43 10.72 4.53
CA PHE A 297 1.14 10.86 3.11
C PHE A 297 -0.29 10.41 2.75
N TYR A 298 -0.70 9.23 3.21
CA TYR A 298 -2.05 8.71 2.96
C TYR A 298 -3.07 9.20 4.00
N MET A 299 -2.62 9.59 5.18
CA MET A 299 -3.49 10.11 6.24
C MET A 299 -3.96 11.54 5.97
N MET A 300 -3.17 12.35 5.25
CA MET A 300 -3.42 13.79 5.07
C MET A 300 -4.86 14.14 4.61
N PRO A 301 -5.47 13.45 3.64
CA PRO A 301 -6.84 13.74 3.24
C PRO A 301 -7.89 13.31 4.27
N GLN A 302 -7.56 12.44 5.22
CA GLN A 302 -8.48 11.78 6.15
C GLN A 302 -8.47 12.42 7.56
N ASP A 303 -7.27 12.76 8.04
CA ASP A 303 -7.03 13.49 9.30
C ASP A 303 -5.87 14.47 9.09
N PRO A 304 -6.14 15.64 8.50
CA PRO A 304 -5.09 16.61 8.17
C PRO A 304 -4.37 17.15 9.41
N VAL A 305 -5.02 17.19 10.56
CA VAL A 305 -4.42 17.72 11.80
C VAL A 305 -3.34 16.79 12.31
N PHE A 306 -3.65 15.50 12.42
CA PHE A 306 -2.69 14.53 12.92
C PHE A 306 -1.60 14.22 11.88
N ALA A 307 -1.96 14.16 10.60
CA ALA A 307 -0.99 14.01 9.51
C ALA A 307 0.01 15.16 9.45
N GLU A 308 -0.45 16.40 9.60
CA GLU A 308 0.44 17.58 9.66
C GLU A 308 1.37 17.51 10.87
N PHE A 309 0.88 17.08 12.01
CA PHE A 309 1.70 16.88 13.20
C PHE A 309 2.81 15.84 12.96
N LEU A 310 2.49 14.67 12.40
CA LEU A 310 3.46 13.64 12.02
C LEU A 310 4.49 14.18 11.03
N TYR A 311 4.03 14.86 9.98
CA TYR A 311 4.89 15.47 8.97
C TYR A 311 5.86 16.47 9.56
N ARG A 312 5.36 17.46 10.32
CA ARG A 312 6.20 18.52 10.91
C ARG A 312 7.24 17.94 11.88
N THR A 313 6.86 16.95 12.67
CA THR A 313 7.79 16.30 13.59
C THR A 313 8.88 15.56 12.85
N ALA A 314 8.52 14.80 11.82
CA ALA A 314 9.49 14.08 10.99
C ALA A 314 10.47 15.04 10.29
N VAL A 315 9.95 16.07 9.64
CA VAL A 315 10.73 17.10 8.94
C VAL A 315 11.73 17.78 9.88
N LYS A 316 11.27 18.14 11.08
CA LYS A 316 12.14 18.73 12.10
C LYS A 316 13.25 17.77 12.55
N LYS A 317 12.93 16.50 12.80
CA LYS A 317 13.92 15.48 13.21
C LYS A 317 14.94 15.17 12.12
N LEU A 318 14.52 15.25 10.86
CA LEU A 318 15.41 15.08 9.70
C LEU A 318 16.24 16.34 9.37
N GLY A 319 15.92 17.48 10.00
CA GLY A 319 16.55 18.76 9.71
C GLY A 319 16.18 19.33 8.34
N TRP A 320 14.99 18.97 7.82
CA TRP A 320 14.47 19.40 6.53
C TRP A 320 13.61 20.66 6.64
N ASP A 321 13.40 21.17 7.84
CA ASP A 321 12.70 22.43 8.12
C ASP A 321 13.48 23.68 7.69
N ASN A 322 14.74 23.53 7.33
CA ASN A 322 15.58 24.61 6.81
C ASN A 322 15.78 24.44 5.30
N ILE A 323 15.00 25.14 4.50
CA ILE A 323 15.03 25.11 3.03
C ILE A 323 16.38 25.55 2.41
N ASN A 324 17.25 26.19 3.20
CA ASN A 324 18.59 26.61 2.76
C ASN A 324 19.66 25.55 2.98
N LYS A 325 19.31 24.41 3.58
CA LYS A 325 20.21 23.26 3.74
C LYS A 325 19.94 22.21 2.68
N GLU A 326 21.02 21.69 2.13
CA GLU A 326 20.94 20.49 1.30
C GLU A 326 20.34 19.34 2.10
N ILE A 327 19.24 18.75 1.60
CA ILE A 327 18.61 17.61 2.23
C ILE A 327 19.54 16.41 2.04
N LYS A 328 20.21 16.00 3.10
CA LYS A 328 21.03 14.78 3.14
C LYS A 328 20.26 13.70 3.86
N MET A 329 19.77 12.72 3.11
CA MET A 329 19.31 11.48 3.70
C MET A 329 20.54 10.71 4.19
N LYS A 330 20.62 10.48 5.50
CA LYS A 330 21.51 9.43 6.02
C LYS A 330 20.75 8.12 5.91
N PRO A 331 21.22 7.17 5.11
CA PRO A 331 20.60 5.85 5.09
C PRO A 331 20.67 5.27 6.48
N GLU A 332 19.54 4.80 6.99
CA GLU A 332 19.54 3.99 8.20
C GLU A 332 20.32 2.71 7.92
N PRO A 333 21.31 2.31 8.76
CA PRO A 333 22.13 1.13 8.49
C PRO A 333 21.33 -0.16 8.24
N ARG A 334 20.11 -0.24 8.78
CA ARG A 334 19.21 -1.40 8.61
C ARG A 334 18.58 -1.47 7.22
N PHE A 335 18.39 -0.35 6.54
CA PHE A 335 17.89 -0.33 5.16
C PHE A 335 18.99 -0.54 4.13
N MET A 336 20.25 -0.27 4.48
CA MET A 336 21.40 -0.49 3.58
C MET A 336 21.72 -1.97 3.37
N ALA A 337 21.29 -2.84 4.26
CA ALA A 337 21.49 -4.29 4.11
C ALA A 337 20.50 -4.95 3.14
N LEU A 338 19.53 -4.19 2.62
CA LEU A 338 18.47 -4.65 1.73
C LEU A 338 18.64 -4.17 0.27
N GLY A 339 19.72 -3.45 -0.03
CA GLY A 339 20.02 -2.92 -1.38
C GLY A 339 21.13 -3.63 -2.10
#